data_dc07d66a39e2371988fd54b07c143774
#
_entry.id   dc07d66a39e2371988fd54b07c143774
#
_cell.length_a   1.000
_cell.length_b   1.000
_cell.length_c   1.000
_cell.angle_alpha   90.00
_cell.angle_beta   90.00
_cell.angle_gamma   90.00
#
_symmetry.space_group_name_H-M   'P 1'
#
loop_
_entity.id
_entity.type
_entity.pdbx_description
1 polymer ?
#
loop_
_entity_poly.entity_id
_entity_poly.type
_entity_poly.pdbx_seq_one_letter_code
_entity_poly.pdbx_strand_id
1 'polypeptide(L)'
;MNMNKEFQTETLPRFAIMIFLSAALMFSCNSKKKEAESKYKNHILLESKGFKIKEAFLAFNDSTRVADDNNVTIGQHVNLIILVDSGWNEVDGKIYPGVGQKVETNDGTHIFNKPDLMESHPGGIPAEDGSRVTVQAVINSADKNYEYFLVSFRVWDKKSESEITGSYKLHVKI
;
A
#
# COMPACT_ATOMS: atom_id res chain seq x y z
N MET A 1 20.73 75.04 51.24
CA MET A 1 21.52 75.34 50.06
C MET A 1 20.90 74.58 48.89
N ASN A 2 20.01 75.31 48.26
CA ASN A 2 19.73 75.47 46.84
C ASN A 2 20.16 74.22 45.99
N MET A 3 19.38 73.68 45.07
CA MET A 3 18.69 74.44 43.97
C MET A 3 17.75 73.41 43.25
N ASN A 4 16.62 73.96 42.86
CA ASN A 4 15.72 73.60 41.77
C ASN A 4 16.37 72.94 40.56
N LYS A 5 15.65 71.98 39.90
CA LYS A 5 15.38 72.02 38.45
C LYS A 5 14.30 71.01 38.14
N GLU A 6 13.24 71.50 37.79
CA GLU A 6 12.56 71.68 36.49
C GLU A 6 12.01 70.34 35.88
N PHE A 7 10.71 70.30 35.95
CA PHE A 7 9.82 69.45 35.17
C PHE A 7 9.95 69.73 33.68
N GLN A 8 10.33 68.81 32.94
CA GLN A 8 10.13 68.84 31.46
C GLN A 8 9.10 67.77 31.12
N THR A 9 7.94 68.26 30.70
CA THR A 9 6.88 67.49 30.04
C THR A 9 7.25 67.26 28.61
N GLU A 10 7.60 66.06 28.25
CA GLU A 10 7.71 65.65 26.86
C GLU A 10 6.48 64.83 26.43
N THR A 11 5.91 65.33 25.38
CA THR A 11 4.70 64.90 24.70
C THR A 11 4.86 63.51 24.10
N LEU A 12 3.94 62.57 24.38
CA LEU A 12 3.80 61.28 23.69
C LEU A 12 3.48 61.47 22.21
N PRO A 13 4.20 60.82 21.31
CA PRO A 13 3.74 60.68 19.93
C PRO A 13 2.65 59.63 19.84
N ARG A 14 1.58 60.00 19.19
CA ARG A 14 0.47 59.12 18.81
C ARG A 14 0.99 58.00 17.93
N PHE A 15 1.18 56.81 18.49
CA PHE A 15 1.40 55.59 17.71
C PHE A 15 0.10 55.19 17.01
N ALA A 16 0.13 55.33 15.69
CA ALA A 16 -0.87 54.83 14.81
C ALA A 16 -0.94 53.29 14.96
N ILE A 17 -2.10 52.77 15.36
CA ILE A 17 -2.41 51.38 15.40
C ILE A 17 -2.57 50.91 13.94
N MET A 18 -1.51 50.33 13.39
CA MET A 18 -1.58 49.62 12.11
C MET A 18 -2.21 48.24 12.35
N ILE A 19 -3.49 48.14 12.08
CA ILE A 19 -4.19 46.87 12.06
C ILE A 19 -3.71 46.13 10.82
N PHE A 20 -2.76 45.19 11.00
CA PHE A 20 -2.42 44.18 10.01
C PHE A 20 -3.55 43.19 9.91
N LEU A 21 -4.43 43.40 8.95
CA LEU A 21 -5.44 42.41 8.52
C LEU A 21 -4.71 41.29 7.76
N SER A 22 -4.17 40.30 8.50
CA SER A 22 -3.60 39.09 7.92
C SER A 22 -4.73 38.26 7.34
N ALA A 23 -4.99 38.41 6.04
CA ALA A 23 -5.82 37.46 5.28
C ALA A 23 -5.13 36.11 5.28
N ALA A 24 -5.56 35.23 6.17
CA ALA A 24 -5.21 33.82 6.15
C ALA A 24 -5.84 33.18 4.91
N LEU A 25 -5.09 33.13 3.82
CA LEU A 25 -5.41 32.31 2.65
C LEU A 25 -5.34 30.86 3.09
N MET A 26 -6.50 30.31 3.47
CA MET A 26 -6.71 28.87 3.61
C MET A 26 -6.55 28.26 2.21
N PHE A 27 -5.32 27.94 1.84
CA PHE A 27 -5.09 27.00 0.74
C PHE A 27 -5.60 25.64 1.21
N SER A 28 -6.88 25.38 0.96
CA SER A 28 -7.43 24.04 0.99
C SER A 28 -6.75 23.24 -0.13
N CYS A 29 -5.61 22.62 0.19
CA CYS A 29 -5.01 21.61 -0.66
C CYS A 29 -5.96 20.41 -0.70
N ASN A 30 -6.93 20.46 -1.61
CA ASN A 30 -7.69 19.30 -2.03
C ASN A 30 -6.77 18.43 -2.89
N SER A 31 -5.81 17.76 -2.23
CA SER A 31 -4.96 16.76 -2.85
C SER A 31 -5.86 15.57 -3.22
N LYS A 32 -6.48 15.64 -4.40
CA LYS A 32 -6.89 14.40 -5.06
C LYS A 32 -5.62 13.56 -5.13
N LYS A 33 -5.51 12.53 -4.28
CA LYS A 33 -4.47 11.51 -4.40
C LYS A 33 -4.55 11.02 -5.84
N LYS A 34 -3.59 11.41 -6.69
CA LYS A 34 -3.40 10.79 -7.99
C LYS A 34 -3.25 9.30 -7.69
N GLU A 35 -4.19 8.49 -8.12
CA GLU A 35 -4.06 7.05 -8.06
C GLU A 35 -2.76 6.71 -8.80
N ALA A 36 -1.85 6.02 -8.12
CA ALA A 36 -0.56 5.69 -8.70
C ALA A 36 -0.82 4.81 -9.93
N GLU A 37 -0.33 5.25 -11.09
CA GLU A 37 -0.51 4.51 -12.34
C GLU A 37 0.31 3.21 -12.25
N SER A 38 -0.37 2.07 -12.32
CA SER A 38 0.28 0.76 -12.26
C SER A 38 0.94 0.43 -13.59
N LYS A 39 2.20 -0.01 -13.54
CA LYS A 39 2.90 -0.57 -14.72
C LYS A 39 2.54 -2.03 -15.00
N TYR A 40 1.82 -2.68 -14.07
CA TYR A 40 1.43 -4.08 -14.18
C TYR A 40 -0.04 -4.21 -14.60
N LYS A 41 -0.41 -5.37 -15.15
CA LYS A 41 -1.79 -5.70 -15.47
C LYS A 41 -2.69 -5.69 -14.23
N ASN A 42 -4.01 -5.61 -14.44
CA ASN A 42 -5.01 -5.64 -13.37
C ASN A 42 -4.82 -4.53 -12.32
N HIS A 43 -4.23 -3.40 -12.69
CA HIS A 43 -3.96 -2.25 -11.80
C HIS A 43 -3.23 -2.65 -10.50
N ILE A 44 -2.37 -3.68 -10.56
CA ILE A 44 -1.58 -4.12 -9.42
C ILE A 44 -0.55 -3.04 -9.11
N LEU A 45 -0.67 -2.43 -7.93
CA LEU A 45 0.38 -1.58 -7.37
C LEU A 45 1.40 -2.50 -6.72
N LEU A 46 2.67 -2.37 -7.10
CA LEU A 46 3.73 -3.22 -6.62
C LEU A 46 5.03 -2.43 -6.46
N GLU A 47 5.62 -2.54 -5.27
CA GLU A 47 6.95 -2.05 -4.94
C GLU A 47 7.85 -3.23 -4.63
N SER A 48 9.13 -3.13 -5.01
CA SER A 48 10.10 -4.20 -4.82
C SER A 48 11.43 -3.64 -4.34
N LYS A 49 11.98 -4.25 -3.30
CA LYS A 49 13.34 -4.05 -2.80
C LYS A 49 14.08 -5.38 -2.94
N GLY A 50 15.19 -5.40 -3.64
CA GLY A 50 16.05 -6.58 -3.80
C GLY A 50 15.56 -7.61 -4.84
N PHE A 51 14.27 -7.71 -5.12
CA PHE A 51 13.74 -8.57 -6.18
C PHE A 51 13.69 -7.87 -7.53
N LYS A 52 13.97 -8.61 -8.60
CA LYS A 52 13.67 -8.22 -9.98
C LYS A 52 12.40 -8.93 -10.42
N ILE A 53 11.37 -8.14 -10.74
CA ILE A 53 10.06 -8.64 -11.15
C ILE A 53 9.94 -8.55 -12.66
N LYS A 54 9.68 -9.69 -13.30
CA LYS A 54 9.46 -9.80 -14.74
C LYS A 54 8.01 -9.42 -15.10
N GLU A 55 7.05 -9.94 -14.38
CA GLU A 55 5.62 -9.72 -14.62
C GLU A 55 4.82 -9.90 -13.34
N ALA A 56 3.67 -9.20 -13.22
CA ALA A 56 2.66 -9.46 -12.21
C ALA A 56 1.27 -9.31 -12.85
N PHE A 57 0.37 -10.26 -12.59
CA PHE A 57 -0.99 -10.29 -13.12
C PHE A 57 -1.91 -11.17 -12.27
N LEU A 58 -3.23 -11.03 -12.49
CA LEU A 58 -4.24 -11.88 -11.88
C LEU A 58 -4.68 -12.98 -12.85
N ALA A 59 -4.90 -14.20 -12.32
CA ALA A 59 -5.42 -15.34 -13.09
C ALA A 59 -6.38 -16.16 -12.23
N PHE A 60 -7.32 -16.84 -12.88
CA PHE A 60 -8.16 -17.86 -12.26
C PHE A 60 -7.41 -19.19 -12.09
N ASN A 61 -8.02 -20.17 -11.39
CA ASN A 61 -7.39 -21.48 -11.16
C ASN A 61 -7.11 -22.26 -12.44
N ASP A 62 -7.87 -22.02 -13.52
CA ASP A 62 -7.65 -22.61 -14.84
C ASP A 62 -6.54 -21.90 -15.65
N SER A 63 -5.82 -20.97 -15.01
CA SER A 63 -4.78 -20.12 -15.61
C SER A 63 -5.29 -19.08 -16.61
N THR A 64 -6.60 -18.93 -16.80
CA THR A 64 -7.17 -17.83 -17.58
C THR A 64 -6.88 -16.51 -16.87
N ARG A 65 -6.40 -15.51 -17.58
CA ARG A 65 -6.14 -14.18 -17.01
C ARG A 65 -7.45 -13.49 -16.66
N VAL A 66 -7.47 -12.86 -15.48
CA VAL A 66 -8.56 -11.96 -15.09
C VAL A 66 -8.51 -10.73 -16.00
N ALA A 67 -9.67 -10.24 -16.43
CA ALA A 67 -9.75 -9.00 -17.20
C ALA A 67 -9.25 -7.80 -16.39
N ASP A 68 -8.75 -6.76 -17.06
CA ASP A 68 -8.11 -5.61 -16.38
C ASP A 68 -9.09 -4.80 -15.49
N ASP A 69 -10.40 -4.97 -15.66
CA ASP A 69 -11.41 -4.37 -14.77
C ASP A 69 -11.55 -5.10 -13.43
N ASN A 70 -10.88 -6.24 -13.26
CA ASN A 70 -10.88 -7.07 -12.04
C ASN A 70 -12.28 -7.48 -11.55
N ASN A 71 -13.25 -7.58 -12.47
CA ASN A 71 -14.58 -8.09 -12.15
C ASN A 71 -14.54 -9.61 -11.95
N VAL A 72 -14.99 -10.06 -10.79
CA VAL A 72 -15.06 -11.47 -10.40
C VAL A 72 -16.39 -11.77 -9.73
N THR A 73 -16.76 -13.04 -9.57
CA THR A 73 -17.96 -13.45 -8.84
C THR A 73 -17.60 -14.05 -7.48
N ILE A 74 -18.58 -14.07 -6.57
CA ILE A 74 -18.46 -14.75 -5.27
C ILE A 74 -17.97 -16.19 -5.48
N GLY A 75 -17.01 -16.61 -4.65
CA GLY A 75 -16.43 -17.95 -4.66
C GLY A 75 -15.37 -18.19 -5.75
N GLN A 76 -15.13 -17.25 -6.66
CA GLN A 76 -14.04 -17.38 -7.62
C GLN A 76 -12.68 -17.27 -6.94
N HIS A 77 -11.80 -18.21 -7.30
CA HIS A 77 -10.41 -18.22 -6.87
C HIS A 77 -9.59 -17.33 -7.79
N VAL A 78 -9.02 -16.27 -7.25
CA VAL A 78 -8.15 -15.33 -7.96
C VAL A 78 -6.73 -15.49 -7.44
N ASN A 79 -5.81 -15.79 -8.33
CA ASN A 79 -4.39 -15.95 -8.04
C ASN A 79 -3.63 -14.70 -8.51
N LEU A 80 -3.00 -13.98 -7.60
CA LEU A 80 -1.93 -13.07 -7.95
C LEU A 80 -0.72 -13.90 -8.33
N ILE A 81 -0.26 -13.74 -9.56
CA ILE A 81 0.96 -14.37 -10.07
C ILE A 81 2.05 -13.29 -10.17
N ILE A 82 3.18 -13.54 -9.52
CA ILE A 82 4.37 -12.69 -9.64
C ILE A 82 5.49 -13.56 -10.21
N LEU A 83 5.98 -13.21 -11.39
CA LEU A 83 7.15 -13.83 -12.00
C LEU A 83 8.40 -13.10 -11.55
N VAL A 84 9.24 -13.80 -10.79
CA VAL A 84 10.47 -13.29 -10.20
C VAL A 84 11.65 -13.74 -11.07
N ASP A 85 12.46 -12.78 -11.51
CA ASP A 85 13.68 -13.05 -12.28
C ASP A 85 14.87 -13.39 -11.35
N SER A 86 15.00 -12.64 -10.24
CA SER A 86 16.06 -12.85 -9.23
C SER A 86 15.73 -12.12 -7.94
N GLY A 87 16.48 -12.41 -6.87
CA GLY A 87 16.40 -11.68 -5.59
C GLY A 87 16.25 -12.57 -4.36
N TRP A 88 16.04 -13.89 -4.54
CA TRP A 88 16.10 -14.82 -3.43
C TRP A 88 17.55 -15.07 -2.98
N ASN A 89 17.74 -15.18 -1.68
CA ASN A 89 19.00 -15.69 -1.09
C ASN A 89 18.89 -17.21 -0.94
N GLU A 90 19.50 -17.92 -1.87
CA GLU A 90 19.54 -19.37 -1.87
C GLU A 90 20.54 -19.88 -0.82
N VAL A 91 20.09 -20.83 -0.01
CA VAL A 91 20.90 -21.55 0.97
C VAL A 91 20.66 -23.04 0.79
N ASP A 92 21.70 -23.80 0.47
CA ASP A 92 21.67 -25.25 0.26
C ASP A 92 20.58 -25.72 -0.74
N GLY A 93 20.47 -25.03 -1.88
CA GLY A 93 19.47 -25.34 -2.92
C GLY A 93 18.03 -24.94 -2.57
N LYS A 94 17.85 -24.17 -1.52
CA LYS A 94 16.51 -23.73 -1.03
C LYS A 94 16.41 -22.23 -0.89
N ILE A 95 15.18 -21.74 -0.99
CA ILE A 95 14.78 -20.37 -0.61
C ILE A 95 13.82 -20.45 0.58
N TYR A 96 13.70 -19.33 1.30
CA TYR A 96 12.90 -19.25 2.52
C TYR A 96 11.85 -18.14 2.41
N PRO A 97 10.80 -18.32 1.60
CA PRO A 97 9.79 -17.29 1.39
C PRO A 97 8.94 -17.06 2.65
N GLY A 98 8.56 -15.81 2.84
CA GLY A 98 7.43 -15.41 3.64
C GLY A 98 6.38 -14.79 2.71
N VAL A 99 5.10 -15.00 2.99
CA VAL A 99 3.99 -14.46 2.21
C VAL A 99 2.90 -14.00 3.16
N GLY A 100 2.63 -12.71 3.21
CA GLY A 100 1.52 -12.11 3.97
C GLY A 100 0.39 -11.68 3.04
N GLN A 101 -0.85 -11.76 3.54
CA GLN A 101 -2.02 -11.30 2.80
C GLN A 101 -3.05 -10.69 3.74
N LYS A 102 -3.66 -9.58 3.28
CA LYS A 102 -4.76 -8.91 3.95
C LYS A 102 -5.84 -8.57 2.93
N VAL A 103 -7.10 -8.73 3.30
CA VAL A 103 -8.26 -8.35 2.49
C VAL A 103 -9.16 -7.43 3.30
N GLU A 104 -9.52 -6.29 2.74
CA GLU A 104 -10.40 -5.29 3.33
C GLU A 104 -11.46 -4.86 2.31
N THR A 105 -12.61 -4.45 2.79
CA THR A 105 -13.64 -3.81 1.95
C THR A 105 -13.29 -2.34 1.73
N ASN A 106 -13.95 -1.68 0.77
CA ASN A 106 -13.78 -0.25 0.49
C ASN A 106 -14.14 0.67 1.67
N ASP A 107 -14.92 0.20 2.65
CA ASP A 107 -15.23 0.93 3.90
C ASP A 107 -14.28 0.61 5.06
N GLY A 108 -13.22 -0.19 4.80
CA GLY A 108 -12.18 -0.50 5.78
C GLY A 108 -12.47 -1.69 6.68
N THR A 109 -13.56 -2.44 6.44
CA THR A 109 -13.84 -3.67 7.20
C THR A 109 -12.81 -4.75 6.83
N HIS A 110 -12.16 -5.32 7.86
CA HIS A 110 -11.21 -6.41 7.69
C HIS A 110 -11.91 -7.74 7.43
N ILE A 111 -11.64 -8.37 6.29
CA ILE A 111 -12.20 -9.67 5.90
C ILE A 111 -11.23 -10.81 6.20
N PHE A 112 -9.95 -10.58 5.92
CA PHE A 112 -8.91 -11.59 6.10
C PHE A 112 -7.58 -10.91 6.44
N ASN A 113 -6.81 -11.54 7.32
CA ASN A 113 -5.44 -11.12 7.62
C ASN A 113 -4.60 -12.32 8.04
N LYS A 114 -3.64 -12.72 7.22
CA LYS A 114 -2.65 -13.75 7.54
C LYS A 114 -1.25 -13.13 7.38
N PRO A 115 -0.52 -12.93 8.47
CA PRO A 115 0.82 -12.32 8.44
C PRO A 115 1.85 -13.14 7.65
N ASP A 116 1.79 -14.48 7.73
CA ASP A 116 2.65 -15.37 6.96
C ASP A 116 1.91 -16.67 6.59
N LEU A 117 1.64 -16.83 5.29
CA LEU A 117 1.04 -18.05 4.72
C LEU A 117 2.04 -19.21 4.64
N MET A 118 3.37 -18.92 4.72
CA MET A 118 4.46 -19.89 4.65
C MET A 118 4.97 -20.31 6.04
N GLU A 119 4.24 -19.98 7.11
CA GLU A 119 4.60 -20.32 8.49
C GLU A 119 4.79 -21.82 8.71
N SER A 120 3.99 -22.65 8.04
CA SER A 120 4.08 -24.12 8.10
C SER A 120 5.25 -24.72 7.32
N HIS A 121 6.03 -23.91 6.59
CA HIS A 121 7.17 -24.33 5.77
C HIS A 121 8.50 -23.74 6.28
N PRO A 122 8.89 -23.97 7.55
CA PRO A 122 10.10 -23.37 8.13
C PRO A 122 11.39 -23.89 7.48
N GLY A 123 11.34 -25.06 6.83
CA GLY A 123 12.46 -25.69 6.13
C GLY A 123 12.78 -25.12 4.74
N GLY A 124 12.07 -24.10 4.32
CA GLY A 124 12.18 -23.54 2.97
C GLY A 124 11.55 -24.41 1.89
N ILE A 125 11.68 -23.98 0.64
CA ILE A 125 11.24 -24.68 -0.57
C ILE A 125 12.41 -24.76 -1.56
N PRO A 126 12.36 -25.64 -2.57
CA PRO A 126 13.38 -25.71 -3.62
C PRO A 126 13.58 -24.36 -4.29
N ALA A 127 14.82 -23.97 -4.59
CA ALA A 127 15.12 -22.65 -5.19
C ALA A 127 14.48 -22.49 -6.58
N GLU A 128 14.31 -23.56 -7.33
CA GLU A 128 13.65 -23.59 -8.64
C GLU A 128 12.18 -23.11 -8.58
N ASP A 129 11.49 -23.31 -7.45
CA ASP A 129 10.12 -22.88 -7.23
C ASP A 129 10.01 -21.36 -7.02
N GLY A 130 11.13 -20.69 -6.76
CA GLY A 130 11.18 -19.24 -6.48
C GLY A 130 10.89 -18.34 -7.69
N SER A 131 10.93 -18.88 -8.90
CA SER A 131 10.69 -18.10 -10.13
C SER A 131 9.23 -17.63 -10.28
N ARG A 132 8.29 -18.27 -9.54
CA ARG A 132 6.86 -17.97 -9.57
C ARG A 132 6.26 -17.94 -8.16
N VAL A 133 5.84 -16.77 -7.73
CA VAL A 133 5.06 -16.62 -6.49
C VAL A 133 3.58 -16.56 -6.83
N THR A 134 2.77 -17.35 -6.11
CA THR A 134 1.31 -17.37 -6.27
C THR A 134 0.65 -17.05 -4.92
N VAL A 135 -0.20 -16.01 -4.90
CA VAL A 135 -0.98 -15.63 -3.70
C VAL A 135 -2.45 -15.65 -4.07
N GLN A 136 -3.21 -16.55 -3.47
CA GLN A 136 -4.63 -16.75 -3.79
C GLN A 136 -5.52 -15.90 -2.89
N ALA A 137 -6.52 -15.25 -3.49
CA ALA A 137 -7.64 -14.61 -2.80
C ALA A 137 -8.97 -15.23 -3.24
N VAL A 138 -9.87 -15.42 -2.28
CA VAL A 138 -11.23 -15.89 -2.51
C VAL A 138 -12.19 -15.09 -1.64
N ILE A 139 -13.19 -14.47 -2.23
CA ILE A 139 -14.28 -13.80 -1.52
C ILE A 139 -15.49 -14.75 -1.53
N ASN A 140 -15.71 -15.47 -0.43
CA ASN A 140 -16.75 -16.51 -0.35
C ASN A 140 -18.14 -15.97 -0.03
N SER A 141 -18.22 -14.80 0.62
CA SER A 141 -19.48 -14.14 0.96
C SER A 141 -19.27 -12.64 1.13
N ALA A 142 -20.33 -11.89 0.94
CA ALA A 142 -20.40 -10.48 1.28
C ALA A 142 -21.83 -10.19 1.82
N ASP A 143 -21.91 -9.41 2.88
CA ASP A 143 -23.18 -9.05 3.54
C ASP A 143 -23.93 -7.92 2.82
N LYS A 144 -23.23 -7.21 1.94
CA LYS A 144 -23.76 -6.14 1.08
C LYS A 144 -22.89 -5.98 -0.18
N ASN A 145 -23.36 -5.17 -1.11
CA ASN A 145 -22.56 -4.78 -2.27
C ASN A 145 -21.47 -3.81 -1.85
N TYR A 146 -20.22 -4.21 -1.96
CA TYR A 146 -19.03 -3.36 -1.80
C TYR A 146 -18.56 -2.86 -3.17
N GLU A 147 -18.02 -1.64 -3.21
CA GLU A 147 -17.44 -1.09 -4.44
C GLU A 147 -16.24 -1.92 -4.90
N TYR A 148 -15.39 -2.32 -3.94
CA TYR A 148 -14.26 -3.22 -4.17
C TYR A 148 -13.81 -3.89 -2.87
N PHE A 149 -13.04 -4.95 -3.01
CA PHE A 149 -12.21 -5.55 -1.97
C PHE A 149 -10.76 -5.22 -2.27
N LEU A 150 -10.07 -4.58 -1.32
CA LEU A 150 -8.65 -4.29 -1.42
C LEU A 150 -7.86 -5.49 -0.91
N VAL A 151 -7.10 -6.14 -1.79
CA VAL A 151 -6.19 -7.20 -1.44
C VAL A 151 -4.78 -6.61 -1.35
N SER A 152 -4.20 -6.61 -0.16
CA SER A 152 -2.82 -6.23 0.09
C SER A 152 -1.98 -7.47 0.31
N PHE A 153 -0.75 -7.46 -0.19
CA PHE A 153 0.16 -8.61 -0.07
C PHE A 153 1.58 -8.15 0.23
N ARG A 154 2.33 -9.06 0.83
CA ARG A 154 3.75 -8.95 1.09
C ARG A 154 4.43 -10.27 0.78
N VAL A 155 5.51 -10.26 0.03
CA VAL A 155 6.38 -11.42 -0.21
C VAL A 155 7.79 -11.01 0.21
N TRP A 156 8.45 -11.83 1.02
CA TRP A 156 9.81 -11.52 1.45
C TRP A 156 10.68 -12.76 1.54
N ASP A 157 11.95 -12.55 1.47
CA ASP A 157 12.93 -13.58 1.74
C ASP A 157 13.31 -13.56 3.24
N LYS A 158 13.08 -14.66 3.95
CA LYS A 158 13.43 -14.79 5.39
C LYS A 158 14.94 -14.83 5.65
N LYS A 159 15.76 -14.89 4.60
CA LYS A 159 17.24 -14.97 4.68
C LYS A 159 17.95 -13.73 4.14
N SER A 160 17.19 -12.72 3.68
CA SER A 160 17.73 -11.45 3.19
C SER A 160 16.75 -10.30 3.48
N GLU A 161 17.11 -9.11 3.00
CA GLU A 161 16.27 -7.91 3.07
C GLU A 161 15.39 -7.72 1.82
N SER A 162 15.29 -8.75 0.96
CA SER A 162 14.49 -8.69 -0.26
C SER A 162 13.00 -8.78 0.06
N GLU A 163 12.22 -7.86 -0.52
CA GLU A 163 10.80 -7.75 -0.25
C GLU A 163 10.03 -7.22 -1.46
N ILE A 164 8.82 -7.71 -1.64
CA ILE A 164 7.81 -7.21 -2.56
C ILE A 164 6.58 -6.85 -1.72
N THR A 165 6.06 -5.65 -1.87
CA THR A 165 4.78 -5.24 -1.29
C THR A 165 3.84 -4.75 -2.38
N GLY A 166 2.56 -4.88 -2.17
CA GLY A 166 1.62 -4.35 -3.14
C GLY A 166 0.17 -4.57 -2.79
N SER A 167 -0.69 -4.14 -3.70
CA SER A 167 -2.13 -4.30 -3.57
C SER A 167 -2.83 -4.28 -4.93
N TYR A 168 -4.04 -4.79 -4.96
CA TYR A 168 -4.96 -4.70 -6.09
C TYR A 168 -6.41 -4.69 -5.58
N LYS A 169 -7.32 -4.19 -6.42
CA LYS A 169 -8.75 -4.19 -6.09
C LYS A 169 -9.45 -5.31 -6.83
N LEU A 170 -10.42 -5.98 -6.19
CA LEU A 170 -11.36 -6.91 -6.82
C LEU A 170 -12.76 -6.32 -6.77
N HIS A 171 -13.45 -6.27 -7.90
CA HIS A 171 -14.85 -5.87 -8.00
C HIS A 171 -15.70 -7.14 -8.04
N VAL A 172 -16.33 -7.45 -6.89
CA VAL A 172 -17.04 -8.72 -6.72
C VAL A 172 -18.52 -8.54 -7.00
N LYS A 173 -19.05 -9.30 -7.95
CA LYS A 173 -20.47 -9.39 -8.25
C LYS A 173 -21.11 -10.46 -7.37
N ILE A 174 -22.13 -10.08 -6.64
CA ILE A 174 -22.97 -10.94 -5.78
C ILE A 174 -24.09 -11.56 -6.61
#